data_11bf02759ddb66a1068f500f6706c24d
#
_entry.id   11bf02759ddb66a1068f500f6706c24d
#
_cell.length_a   1.000
_cell.length_b   1.000
_cell.length_c   1.000
_cell.angle_alpha   90.00
_cell.angle_beta   90.00
_cell.angle_gamma   90.00
#
_symmetry.space_group_name_H-M   'P 1'
#
loop_
_entity.id
_entity.type
_entity.pdbx_description
1 polymer ?
#
loop_
_entity_poly.entity_id
_entity_poly.type
_entity_poly.pdbx_seq_one_letter_code
_entity_poly.pdbx_strand_id
1 'polypeptide(L)'
;MISIAEHNKIEPVIVVSKSDLDSEYAEEIARIYKSSGFHTIVTSSLENEGVDSLLDYLKEITKQNSPICAFAGASGAGKSTLMNTLFPRLTLETGELSEKIERGKNTTRHTELFPLSELLGGEYNGYLADTPGFSLLDFERFDFFTLEDLFDTFREFSGSEGKCKYTKCTHIKEDGCDVIRRVSEGKIEASRHESYKELYITLKNKPKWK
;
A
#
# COMPACT_ATOMS: atom_id res chain seq x y z
N MET A 1 5.38 -2.36 0.29
CA MET A 1 4.78 -1.07 0.69
C MET A 1 3.89 -1.21 1.91
N ILE A 2 2.86 -2.08 1.89
CA ILE A 2 1.95 -2.28 3.02
C ILE A 2 2.72 -2.56 4.32
N SER A 3 3.66 -3.51 4.29
CA SER A 3 4.47 -3.85 5.48
C SER A 3 5.30 -2.68 6.01
N ILE A 4 5.75 -1.76 5.14
CA ILE A 4 6.43 -0.54 5.58
C ILE A 4 5.45 0.40 6.27
N ALA A 5 4.25 0.58 5.72
CA ALA A 5 3.20 1.40 6.34
C ALA A 5 2.81 0.83 7.71
N GLU A 6 2.54 -0.47 7.82
CA GLU A 6 2.22 -1.16 9.06
C GLU A 6 3.31 -0.98 10.13
N HIS A 7 4.58 -1.21 9.75
CA HIS A 7 5.71 -1.02 10.67
C HIS A 7 5.78 0.40 11.21
N ASN A 8 5.54 1.40 10.35
CA ASN A 8 5.58 2.82 10.72
C ASN A 8 4.26 3.34 11.30
N LYS A 9 3.26 2.46 11.56
CA LYS A 9 1.94 2.84 12.09
C LYS A 9 1.19 3.83 11.19
N ILE A 10 1.41 3.74 9.89
CA ILE A 10 0.68 4.48 8.87
C ILE A 10 -0.46 3.57 8.40
N GLU A 11 -1.69 4.06 8.41
CA GLU A 11 -2.85 3.28 7.95
C GLU A 11 -2.86 3.17 6.42
N PRO A 12 -2.66 1.97 5.84
CA PRO A 12 -2.71 1.78 4.40
C PRO A 12 -4.15 1.60 3.93
N VAL A 13 -4.52 2.37 2.92
CA VAL A 13 -5.76 2.18 2.16
C VAL A 13 -5.41 1.56 0.81
N ILE A 14 -6.07 0.48 0.48
CA ILE A 14 -5.80 -0.26 -0.75
C ILE A 14 -6.72 0.26 -1.85
N VAL A 15 -6.13 0.78 -2.92
CA VAL A 15 -6.87 1.19 -4.11
C VAL A 15 -6.55 0.23 -5.24
N VAL A 16 -7.53 -0.57 -5.65
CA VAL A 16 -7.43 -1.45 -6.81
C VAL A 16 -7.88 -0.65 -8.02
N SER A 17 -6.90 -0.17 -8.79
CA SER A 17 -7.13 0.72 -9.93
C SER A 17 -7.28 -0.06 -11.23
N LYS A 18 -7.85 0.59 -12.27
CA LYS A 18 -8.03 0.03 -13.62
C LYS A 18 -8.95 -1.20 -13.65
N SER A 19 -10.03 -1.17 -12.87
CA SER A 19 -11.04 -2.24 -12.85
C SER A 19 -11.72 -2.45 -14.20
N ASP A 20 -11.69 -1.47 -15.08
CA ASP A 20 -12.12 -1.54 -16.47
C ASP A 20 -11.38 -2.59 -17.31
N LEU A 21 -10.16 -2.96 -16.94
CA LEU A 21 -9.39 -3.99 -17.65
C LEU A 21 -9.86 -5.42 -17.31
N ASP A 22 -10.23 -5.67 -16.05
CA ASP A 22 -10.72 -6.96 -15.56
C ASP A 22 -11.42 -6.73 -14.21
N SER A 23 -12.73 -6.56 -14.28
CA SER A 23 -13.54 -6.24 -13.09
C SER A 23 -13.62 -7.42 -12.11
N GLU A 24 -13.67 -8.66 -12.60
CA GLU A 24 -13.75 -9.85 -11.76
C GLU A 24 -12.46 -10.03 -10.95
N TYR A 25 -11.31 -9.88 -11.61
CA TYR A 25 -10.02 -9.92 -10.93
C TYR A 25 -9.83 -8.78 -9.95
N ALA A 26 -10.30 -7.56 -10.29
CA ALA A 26 -10.24 -6.42 -9.38
C ALA A 26 -11.05 -6.65 -8.10
N GLU A 27 -12.24 -7.24 -8.21
CA GLU A 27 -13.07 -7.60 -7.05
C GLU A 27 -12.45 -8.74 -6.23
N GLU A 28 -11.80 -9.71 -6.87
CA GLU A 28 -11.07 -10.77 -6.16
C GLU A 28 -9.93 -10.17 -5.32
N ILE A 29 -9.13 -9.29 -5.91
CA ILE A 29 -8.06 -8.58 -5.18
C ILE A 29 -8.64 -7.78 -4.02
N ALA A 30 -9.73 -7.04 -4.26
CA ALA A 30 -10.38 -6.25 -3.22
C ALA A 30 -10.88 -7.14 -2.06
N ARG A 31 -11.44 -8.29 -2.36
CA ARG A 31 -11.88 -9.28 -1.36
C ARG A 31 -10.73 -9.75 -0.49
N ILE A 32 -9.58 -10.09 -1.10
CA ILE A 32 -8.38 -10.53 -0.39
C ILE A 32 -7.91 -9.48 0.62
N TYR A 33 -7.84 -8.22 0.21
CA TYR A 33 -7.37 -7.16 1.11
C TYR A 33 -8.42 -6.77 2.16
N LYS A 34 -9.71 -6.78 1.81
CA LYS A 34 -10.81 -6.59 2.78
C LYS A 34 -10.79 -7.67 3.86
N SER A 35 -10.65 -8.95 3.48
CA SER A 35 -10.55 -10.07 4.44
C SER A 35 -9.31 -10.01 5.31
N SER A 36 -8.23 -9.39 4.82
CA SER A 36 -7.01 -9.12 5.58
C SER A 36 -7.12 -7.87 6.49
N GLY A 37 -8.28 -7.19 6.54
CA GLY A 37 -8.55 -6.08 7.44
C GLY A 37 -8.18 -4.70 6.89
N PHE A 38 -7.98 -4.56 5.58
CA PHE A 38 -7.69 -3.26 4.96
C PHE A 38 -8.94 -2.58 4.39
N HIS A 39 -9.02 -1.28 4.57
CA HIS A 39 -9.98 -0.50 3.79
C HIS A 39 -9.57 -0.56 2.33
N THR A 40 -10.48 -1.03 1.47
CA THR A 40 -10.17 -1.31 0.07
C THR A 40 -11.24 -0.75 -0.85
N ILE A 41 -10.82 0.00 -1.86
CA ILE A 41 -11.68 0.66 -2.84
C ILE A 41 -11.24 0.21 -4.24
N VAL A 42 -12.21 -0.21 -5.05
CA VAL A 42 -11.98 -0.53 -6.48
C VAL A 42 -12.29 0.69 -7.30
N THR A 43 -11.43 1.03 -8.27
CA THR A 43 -11.58 2.23 -9.09
C THR A 43 -11.25 1.99 -10.56
N SER A 44 -11.98 2.66 -11.45
CA SER A 44 -11.60 2.94 -12.82
C SER A 44 -11.61 4.44 -13.05
N SER A 45 -10.44 5.02 -13.30
CA SER A 45 -10.36 6.44 -13.70
C SER A 45 -10.87 6.66 -15.13
N LEU A 46 -10.87 5.63 -15.96
CA LEU A 46 -11.37 5.72 -17.35
C LEU A 46 -12.89 5.81 -17.37
N GLU A 47 -13.55 4.98 -16.57
CA GLU A 47 -15.03 4.90 -16.49
C GLU A 47 -15.58 5.76 -15.35
N ASN A 48 -14.72 6.43 -14.60
CA ASN A 48 -15.04 7.23 -13.42
C ASN A 48 -15.79 6.42 -12.33
N GLU A 49 -15.51 5.12 -12.23
CA GLU A 49 -16.09 4.24 -11.23
C GLU A 49 -15.26 4.21 -9.95
N GLY A 50 -15.92 4.17 -8.80
CA GLY A 50 -15.28 4.10 -7.48
C GLY A 50 -14.48 5.33 -7.06
N VAL A 51 -14.31 6.32 -7.95
CA VAL A 51 -13.57 7.57 -7.68
C VAL A 51 -14.27 8.39 -6.60
N ASP A 52 -15.60 8.49 -6.67
CA ASP A 52 -16.41 9.19 -5.66
C ASP A 52 -16.29 8.53 -4.28
N SER A 53 -16.24 7.19 -4.22
CA SER A 53 -16.06 6.46 -2.96
C SER A 53 -14.70 6.77 -2.30
N LEU A 54 -13.65 6.89 -3.10
CA LEU A 54 -12.34 7.30 -2.60
C LEU A 54 -12.33 8.77 -2.15
N LEU A 55 -13.01 9.63 -2.88
CA LEU A 55 -13.17 11.04 -2.52
C LEU A 55 -13.93 11.21 -1.20
N ASP A 56 -15.02 10.47 -1.02
CA ASP A 56 -15.83 10.49 0.20
C ASP A 56 -15.03 9.94 1.40
N TYR A 57 -14.27 8.89 1.20
CA TYR A 57 -13.35 8.40 2.23
C TYR A 57 -12.32 9.45 2.64
N LEU A 58 -11.68 10.13 1.67
CA LEU A 58 -10.75 11.22 1.96
C LEU A 58 -11.43 12.35 2.75
N LYS A 59 -12.63 12.75 2.36
CA LYS A 59 -13.41 13.76 3.08
C LYS A 59 -13.75 13.32 4.50
N GLU A 60 -14.05 12.05 4.72
CA GLU A 60 -14.41 11.52 6.05
C GLU A 60 -13.21 11.57 7.01
N ILE A 61 -12.04 11.07 6.60
CA ILE A 61 -10.85 11.06 7.46
C ILE A 61 -10.36 12.47 7.80
N THR A 62 -10.60 13.45 6.94
CA THR A 62 -10.20 14.87 7.14
C THR A 62 -11.11 15.62 8.09
N LYS A 63 -12.35 15.16 8.32
CA LYS A 63 -13.25 15.78 9.31
C LYS A 63 -12.82 15.57 10.75
N GLN A 64 -12.20 14.43 11.02
CA GLN A 64 -11.83 14.02 12.38
C GLN A 64 -10.36 14.29 12.69
N ASN A 65 -9.51 14.34 11.71
CA ASN A 65 -8.06 14.43 11.82
C ASN A 65 -7.49 15.42 10.81
N SER A 66 -6.19 15.69 10.95
CA SER A 66 -5.40 16.42 9.95
C SER A 66 -4.37 15.47 9.32
N PRO A 67 -4.80 14.51 8.47
CA PRO A 67 -3.91 13.51 7.92
C PRO A 67 -2.94 14.10 6.90
N ILE A 68 -1.78 13.45 6.76
CA ILE A 68 -0.95 13.59 5.56
C ILE A 68 -1.17 12.32 4.73
N CYS A 69 -1.77 12.47 3.57
CA CYS A 69 -2.04 11.38 2.64
C CYS A 69 -0.99 11.36 1.53
N ALA A 70 -0.64 10.19 1.05
CA ALA A 70 0.24 10.02 -0.11
C ALA A 70 -0.22 8.84 -0.96
N PHE A 71 -0.09 8.95 -2.28
CA PHE A 71 -0.32 7.84 -3.18
C PHE A 71 0.98 7.10 -3.46
N ALA A 72 0.99 5.80 -3.19
CA ALA A 72 2.13 4.93 -3.42
C ALA A 72 1.73 3.74 -4.30
N GLY A 73 2.63 3.24 -5.11
CA GLY A 73 2.35 2.09 -5.98
C GLY A 73 3.33 2.00 -7.15
N ALA A 74 3.30 0.88 -7.87
CA ALA A 74 4.16 0.61 -9.01
C ALA A 74 4.03 1.67 -10.13
N SER A 75 5.07 1.80 -10.94
CA SER A 75 4.97 2.59 -12.17
C SER A 75 3.87 2.00 -13.07
N GLY A 76 3.10 2.86 -13.72
CA GLY A 76 1.98 2.41 -14.56
C GLY A 76 0.72 1.98 -13.79
N ALA A 77 0.69 2.00 -12.47
CA ALA A 77 -0.50 1.70 -11.67
C ALA A 77 -1.64 2.73 -11.81
N GLY A 78 -1.44 3.83 -12.54
CA GLY A 78 -2.47 4.84 -12.76
C GLY A 78 -2.58 5.90 -11.67
N LYS A 79 -1.59 6.03 -10.78
CA LYS A 79 -1.60 7.00 -9.68
C LYS A 79 -1.87 8.44 -10.15
N SER A 80 -1.08 8.94 -11.09
CA SER A 80 -1.23 10.31 -11.61
C SER A 80 -2.58 10.53 -12.29
N THR A 81 -3.06 9.53 -13.03
CA THR A 81 -4.39 9.59 -13.65
C THR A 81 -5.47 9.66 -12.59
N LEU A 82 -5.41 8.79 -11.58
CA LEU A 82 -6.36 8.79 -10.47
C LEU A 82 -6.33 10.10 -9.69
N MET A 83 -5.14 10.63 -9.40
CA MET A 83 -4.98 11.91 -8.70
C MET A 83 -5.57 13.07 -9.51
N ASN A 84 -5.36 13.11 -10.82
CA ASN A 84 -5.94 14.14 -11.70
C ASN A 84 -7.47 14.02 -11.78
N THR A 85 -8.01 12.80 -11.71
CA THR A 85 -9.48 12.58 -11.68
C THR A 85 -10.06 13.01 -10.33
N LEU A 86 -9.42 12.68 -9.21
CA LEU A 86 -9.84 13.09 -7.87
C LEU A 86 -9.71 14.61 -7.66
N PHE A 87 -8.67 15.20 -8.19
CA PHE A 87 -8.31 16.60 -7.95
C PHE A 87 -8.09 17.33 -9.29
N PRO A 88 -9.13 17.71 -9.99
CA PRO A 88 -9.01 18.37 -11.32
C PRO A 88 -8.23 19.69 -11.30
N ARG A 89 -8.07 20.29 -10.12
CA ARG A 89 -7.25 21.51 -9.95
C ARG A 89 -5.76 21.21 -9.83
N LEU A 90 -5.40 19.95 -9.56
CA LEU A 90 -4.03 19.48 -9.46
C LEU A 90 -3.60 19.00 -10.84
N THR A 91 -2.89 19.85 -11.60
CA THR A 91 -2.37 19.45 -12.91
C THR A 91 -1.07 18.67 -12.71
N LEU A 92 -1.18 17.37 -12.44
CA LEU A 92 -0.02 16.47 -12.45
C LEU A 92 0.26 16.04 -13.89
N GLU A 93 1.52 16.12 -14.30
CA GLU A 93 1.93 15.60 -15.60
C GLU A 93 1.78 14.08 -15.61
N THR A 94 0.89 13.58 -16.47
CA THR A 94 0.63 12.15 -16.64
C THR A 94 1.51 11.59 -17.76
N GLY A 95 2.20 10.48 -17.52
CA GLY A 95 2.81 9.68 -18.57
C GLY A 95 4.31 9.94 -18.80
N GLU A 96 4.75 10.10 -19.99
CA GLU A 96 6.09 9.93 -20.54
C GLU A 96 7.27 10.71 -19.90
N LEU A 97 7.03 11.65 -18.98
CA LEU A 97 8.12 12.42 -18.35
C LEU A 97 8.91 11.66 -17.29
N SER A 98 8.33 10.62 -16.67
CA SER A 98 9.07 9.80 -15.71
C SER A 98 10.22 9.03 -16.40
N GLU A 99 10.06 8.65 -17.67
CA GLU A 99 11.12 7.98 -18.44
C GLU A 99 12.19 8.93 -18.99
N LYS A 100 11.82 10.21 -19.25
CA LYS A 100 12.78 11.21 -19.75
C LYS A 100 13.65 11.81 -18.65
N ILE A 101 13.18 11.81 -17.39
CA ILE A 101 13.94 12.34 -16.25
C ILE A 101 15.04 11.36 -15.79
N GLU A 102 14.97 10.09 -16.12
CA GLU A 102 16.04 9.11 -15.82
C GLU A 102 17.34 9.34 -16.60
N ARG A 103 17.34 10.19 -17.65
CA ARG A 103 18.53 10.48 -18.44
C ARG A 103 19.05 11.91 -18.25
N GLY A 104 19.53 12.24 -17.04
CA GLY A 104 20.52 13.27 -16.85
C GLY A 104 20.01 14.69 -16.59
N LYS A 105 19.43 14.94 -15.44
CA LYS A 105 19.63 16.17 -14.66
C LYS A 105 19.30 15.88 -13.19
N ASN A 106 20.21 16.27 -12.28
CA ASN A 106 19.95 16.35 -10.84
C ASN A 106 18.82 17.38 -10.60
N THR A 107 17.57 16.94 -10.73
CA THR A 107 16.44 17.68 -10.21
C THR A 107 16.25 17.22 -8.77
N THR A 108 16.53 18.13 -7.87
CA THR A 108 16.19 18.01 -6.45
C THR A 108 14.70 17.68 -6.38
N ARG A 109 14.36 16.43 -6.07
CA ARG A 109 12.97 15.99 -5.94
C ARG A 109 12.46 16.57 -4.64
N HIS A 110 11.70 17.64 -4.70
CA HIS A 110 11.01 18.20 -3.55
C HIS A 110 9.68 17.47 -3.39
N THR A 111 9.41 17.00 -2.18
CA THR A 111 8.04 16.57 -1.81
C THR A 111 7.21 17.83 -1.65
N GLU A 112 6.14 17.95 -2.40
CA GLU A 112 5.20 19.06 -2.31
C GLU A 112 3.99 18.64 -1.48
N LEU A 113 3.50 19.53 -0.62
CA LEU A 113 2.32 19.30 0.21
C LEU A 113 1.20 20.23 -0.25
N PHE A 114 0.10 19.63 -0.67
CA PHE A 114 -1.10 20.35 -1.11
C PHE A 114 -2.15 20.32 0.00
N PRO A 115 -2.66 21.47 0.49
CA PRO A 115 -3.74 21.49 1.46
C PRO A 115 -4.99 20.80 0.92
N LEU A 116 -5.56 19.85 1.67
CA LEU A 116 -6.77 19.14 1.25
C LEU A 116 -7.98 20.07 1.16
N SER A 117 -8.01 21.17 1.90
CA SER A 117 -9.04 22.21 1.77
C SER A 117 -9.06 22.86 0.39
N GLU A 118 -7.90 23.06 -0.23
CA GLU A 118 -7.80 23.63 -1.58
C GLU A 118 -8.21 22.59 -2.65
N LEU A 119 -7.83 21.34 -2.45
CA LEU A 119 -8.10 20.25 -3.39
C LEU A 119 -9.58 19.83 -3.37
N LEU A 120 -10.16 19.72 -2.18
CA LEU A 120 -11.54 19.24 -1.97
C LEU A 120 -12.59 20.36 -1.99
N GLY A 121 -12.15 21.63 -1.87
CA GLY A 121 -13.02 22.78 -1.94
C GLY A 121 -13.95 22.94 -0.73
N GLY A 122 -13.41 23.00 0.48
CA GLY A 122 -14.18 23.15 1.71
C GLY A 122 -13.33 23.18 2.96
N GLU A 123 -13.96 23.05 4.15
CA GLU A 123 -13.30 23.01 5.44
C GLU A 123 -12.76 21.59 5.74
N TYR A 124 -11.72 21.20 5.02
CA TYR A 124 -11.03 19.93 5.21
C TYR A 124 -9.62 20.17 5.73
N ASN A 125 -9.21 19.37 6.73
CA ASN A 125 -7.88 19.47 7.32
C ASN A 125 -6.91 18.47 6.67
N GLY A 126 -5.60 18.75 6.79
CA GLY A 126 -4.55 17.85 6.32
C GLY A 126 -4.00 18.20 4.94
N TYR A 127 -3.15 17.32 4.45
CA TYR A 127 -2.37 17.55 3.24
C TYR A 127 -2.30 16.30 2.38
N LEU A 128 -2.23 16.51 1.07
CA LEU A 128 -1.81 15.51 0.11
C LEU A 128 -0.32 15.74 -0.18
N ALA A 129 0.50 14.72 0.03
CA ALA A 129 1.91 14.75 -0.34
C ALA A 129 2.08 14.19 -1.76
N ASP A 130 2.63 15.01 -2.67
CA ASP A 130 3.18 14.48 -3.92
C ASP A 130 4.57 13.91 -3.62
N THR A 131 4.69 12.61 -3.79
CA THR A 131 5.92 11.87 -3.53
C THR A 131 6.44 11.23 -4.82
N PRO A 132 7.11 12.02 -5.68
CA PRO A 132 7.66 11.47 -6.90
C PRO A 132 8.65 10.36 -6.58
N GLY A 133 8.41 9.16 -7.10
CA GLY A 133 9.34 8.04 -7.02
C GLY A 133 9.10 6.99 -5.92
N PHE A 134 7.96 6.97 -5.21
CA PHE A 134 7.56 5.85 -4.34
C PHE A 134 7.15 4.59 -5.12
N SER A 135 7.58 4.45 -6.36
CA SER A 135 7.25 3.31 -7.21
C SER A 135 8.08 2.06 -6.94
N LEU A 136 9.28 2.21 -6.39
CA LEU A 136 10.20 1.10 -6.11
C LEU A 136 10.85 1.31 -4.74
N LEU A 137 10.26 0.68 -3.72
CA LEU A 137 10.90 0.53 -2.44
C LEU A 137 11.82 -0.68 -2.51
N ASP A 138 13.09 -0.42 -2.60
CA ASP A 138 14.13 -1.44 -2.71
C ASP A 138 14.46 -1.99 -1.31
N PHE A 139 13.82 -3.12 -0.97
CA PHE A 139 14.04 -3.82 0.30
C PHE A 139 15.46 -4.37 0.45
N GLU A 140 16.14 -4.60 -0.67
CA GLU A 140 17.53 -5.07 -0.64
C GLU A 140 18.47 -3.94 -0.25
N ARG A 141 18.12 -2.72 -0.63
CA ARG A 141 18.99 -1.54 -0.51
C ARG A 141 18.76 -0.73 0.76
N PHE A 142 17.55 -0.72 1.29
CA PHE A 142 17.17 0.09 2.45
C PHE A 142 16.67 -0.77 3.61
N ASP A 143 17.05 -0.39 4.84
CA ASP A 143 16.60 -1.02 6.07
C ASP A 143 15.29 -0.37 6.54
N PHE A 144 14.15 -0.81 6.02
CA PHE A 144 12.85 -0.30 6.43
C PHE A 144 12.38 -0.89 7.78
N PHE A 145 12.65 -2.18 8.00
CA PHE A 145 12.37 -2.91 9.23
C PHE A 145 13.18 -4.22 9.23
N THR A 146 13.27 -4.88 10.37
CA THR A 146 14.04 -6.12 10.53
C THR A 146 13.22 -7.36 10.20
N LEU A 147 13.90 -8.51 10.13
CA LEU A 147 13.21 -9.80 9.94
C LEU A 147 12.30 -10.14 11.11
N GLU A 148 12.69 -9.74 12.32
CA GLU A 148 11.94 -9.93 13.56
C GLU A 148 10.63 -9.12 13.56
N ASP A 149 10.62 -7.95 12.91
CA ASP A 149 9.43 -7.09 12.82
C ASP A 149 8.41 -7.59 11.79
N LEU A 150 8.81 -8.47 10.85
CA LEU A 150 8.00 -8.84 9.69
C LEU A 150 6.63 -9.40 10.07
N PHE A 151 6.56 -10.25 11.10
CA PHE A 151 5.29 -10.84 11.57
C PHE A 151 4.26 -9.77 11.90
N ASP A 152 4.66 -8.72 12.61
CA ASP A 152 3.79 -7.64 13.08
C ASP A 152 3.33 -6.71 11.94
N THR A 153 3.94 -6.83 10.75
CA THR A 153 3.53 -6.06 9.56
C THR A 153 2.43 -6.74 8.74
N PHE A 154 1.96 -7.92 9.20
CA PHE A 154 0.83 -8.64 8.60
C PHE A 154 -0.31 -8.68 9.61
N ARG A 155 -1.20 -7.68 9.58
CA ARG A 155 -2.31 -7.52 10.55
C ARG A 155 -3.23 -8.73 10.63
N GLU A 156 -3.36 -9.49 9.53
CA GLU A 156 -4.12 -10.74 9.48
C GLU A 156 -3.49 -11.88 10.32
N PHE A 157 -2.22 -11.77 10.71
CA PHE A 157 -1.55 -12.73 11.60
C PHE A 157 -1.86 -12.46 13.08
N SER A 158 -2.42 -11.30 13.39
CA SER A 158 -2.87 -10.97 14.74
C SER A 158 -3.71 -12.09 15.34
N GLY A 159 -3.46 -12.40 16.60
CA GLY A 159 -4.07 -13.49 17.33
C GLY A 159 -3.40 -14.86 17.12
N SER A 160 -2.28 -14.92 16.37
CA SER A 160 -1.43 -16.13 16.27
C SER A 160 -0.20 -16.08 17.19
N GLU A 161 -0.02 -14.97 17.92
CA GLU A 161 1.11 -14.77 18.83
C GLU A 161 1.13 -15.86 19.91
N GLY A 162 2.26 -16.51 20.04
CA GLY A 162 2.48 -17.57 21.06
C GLY A 162 1.67 -18.85 20.87
N LYS A 163 0.90 -19.02 19.78
CA LYS A 163 0.06 -20.21 19.53
C LYS A 163 0.75 -21.28 18.70
N CYS A 164 1.91 -20.98 18.14
CA CYS A 164 2.69 -21.97 17.41
C CYS A 164 3.36 -22.97 18.35
N LYS A 165 3.55 -24.20 17.87
CA LYS A 165 4.26 -25.26 18.61
C LYS A 165 5.70 -24.86 18.99
N TYR A 166 6.35 -24.06 18.16
CA TYR A 166 7.73 -23.60 18.37
C TYR A 166 7.79 -22.11 18.68
N THR A 167 8.55 -21.73 19.69
CA THR A 167 8.71 -20.33 20.12
C THR A 167 9.41 -19.45 19.08
N LYS A 168 10.22 -20.05 18.19
CA LYS A 168 10.90 -19.37 17.09
C LYS A 168 10.33 -19.81 15.73
N CYS A 169 9.00 -19.91 15.66
CA CYS A 169 8.33 -20.26 14.43
C CYS A 169 8.53 -19.16 13.37
N THR A 170 8.95 -19.56 12.16
CA THR A 170 9.11 -18.61 11.05
C THR A 170 7.84 -18.45 10.23
N HIS A 171 6.81 -19.24 10.52
CA HIS A 171 5.51 -19.28 9.84
C HIS A 171 5.59 -19.65 8.35
N ILE A 172 6.66 -20.30 7.92
CA ILE A 172 6.93 -20.66 6.52
C ILE A 172 6.44 -22.09 6.22
N LYS A 173 6.87 -23.07 7.03
CA LYS A 173 6.62 -24.50 6.79
C LYS A 173 6.58 -25.36 8.06
N GLU A 174 6.62 -24.76 9.24
CA GLU A 174 6.72 -25.46 10.49
C GLU A 174 5.43 -26.24 10.80
N ASP A 175 5.58 -27.51 11.18
CA ASP A 175 4.49 -28.30 11.72
C ASP A 175 3.96 -27.68 13.03
N GLY A 176 2.64 -27.60 13.17
CA GLY A 176 2.00 -26.97 14.33
C GLY A 176 2.10 -25.44 14.35
N CYS A 177 2.32 -24.81 13.19
CA CYS A 177 2.24 -23.38 13.03
C CYS A 177 0.78 -22.89 12.97
N ASP A 178 0.40 -21.94 13.84
CA ASP A 178 -0.97 -21.41 13.89
C ASP A 178 -1.31 -20.61 12.62
N VAL A 179 -0.37 -19.83 12.08
CA VAL A 179 -0.58 -19.09 10.82
C VAL A 179 -0.89 -20.06 9.68
N ILE A 180 -0.08 -21.11 9.48
CA ILE A 180 -0.31 -22.11 8.43
C ILE A 180 -1.66 -22.82 8.61
N ARG A 181 -2.03 -23.15 9.84
CA ARG A 181 -3.35 -23.71 10.15
C ARG A 181 -4.47 -22.76 9.74
N ARG A 182 -4.37 -21.46 10.09
CA ARG A 182 -5.36 -20.45 9.73
C ARG A 182 -5.45 -20.21 8.21
N VAL A 183 -4.35 -20.36 7.49
CA VAL A 183 -4.34 -20.36 6.02
C VAL A 183 -5.12 -21.57 5.49
N SER A 184 -4.87 -22.77 6.01
CA SER A 184 -5.59 -23.98 5.57
C SER A 184 -7.08 -23.95 5.92
N GLU A 185 -7.47 -23.19 6.94
CA GLU A 185 -8.86 -22.95 7.34
C GLU A 185 -9.52 -21.77 6.54
N GLY A 186 -8.81 -21.14 5.63
CA GLY A 186 -9.29 -19.98 4.88
C GLY A 186 -9.49 -18.68 5.69
N LYS A 187 -8.92 -18.62 6.91
CA LYS A 187 -8.96 -17.44 7.79
C LYS A 187 -7.88 -16.40 7.45
N ILE A 188 -6.86 -16.84 6.76
CA ILE A 188 -5.80 -16.01 6.19
C ILE A 188 -5.72 -16.37 4.71
N GLU A 189 -5.72 -15.38 3.86
CA GLU A 189 -5.62 -15.57 2.42
C GLU A 189 -4.26 -16.16 2.02
N ALA A 190 -4.29 -17.20 1.19
CA ALA A 190 -3.08 -17.92 0.78
C ALA A 190 -2.08 -17.00 0.07
N SER A 191 -2.55 -16.09 -0.77
CA SER A 191 -1.72 -15.11 -1.48
C SER A 191 -1.02 -14.14 -0.52
N ARG A 192 -1.66 -13.79 0.60
CA ARG A 192 -1.06 -12.95 1.64
C ARG A 192 0.06 -13.69 2.38
N HIS A 193 -0.18 -14.96 2.70
CA HIS A 193 0.86 -15.80 3.30
C HIS A 193 2.03 -16.03 2.34
N GLU A 194 1.77 -16.16 1.03
CA GLU A 194 2.85 -16.26 0.04
C GLU A 194 3.69 -14.98 0.00
N SER A 195 3.03 -13.80 0.00
CA SER A 195 3.73 -12.51 0.10
C SER A 195 4.59 -12.39 1.36
N TYR A 196 4.11 -12.94 2.50
CA TYR A 196 4.91 -13.01 3.73
C TYR A 196 6.17 -13.85 3.53
N LYS A 197 6.06 -15.05 2.92
CA LYS A 197 7.19 -15.94 2.67
C LYS A 197 8.23 -15.29 1.75
N GLU A 198 7.80 -14.62 0.71
CA GLU A 198 8.68 -13.89 -0.22
C GLU A 198 9.47 -12.79 0.51
N LEU A 199 8.79 -11.97 1.32
CA LEU A 199 9.43 -10.94 2.12
C LEU A 199 10.38 -11.53 3.16
N TYR A 200 9.99 -12.64 3.82
CA TYR A 200 10.86 -13.35 4.76
C TYR A 200 12.16 -13.79 4.10
N ILE A 201 12.08 -14.40 2.91
CA ILE A 201 13.25 -14.86 2.16
C ILE A 201 14.13 -13.67 1.77
N THR A 202 13.53 -12.60 1.29
CA THR A 202 14.24 -11.37 0.91
C THR A 202 15.00 -10.78 2.09
N LEU A 203 14.35 -10.59 3.23
CA LEU A 203 14.96 -10.02 4.43
C LEU A 203 16.04 -10.95 5.02
N LYS A 204 15.80 -12.26 5.02
CA LYS A 204 16.76 -13.26 5.52
C LYS A 204 18.04 -13.29 4.70
N ASN A 205 17.95 -13.13 3.39
CA ASN A 205 19.09 -13.16 2.47
C ASN A 205 19.74 -11.80 2.27
N LYS A 206 19.20 -10.76 2.88
CA LYS A 206 19.72 -9.40 2.76
C LYS A 206 21.17 -9.34 3.25
N PRO A 207 22.11 -8.78 2.45
CA PRO A 207 23.49 -8.59 2.87
C PRO A 207 23.54 -7.68 4.10
N LYS A 208 24.20 -8.14 5.16
CA LYS A 208 24.49 -7.27 6.31
C LYS A 208 25.67 -6.38 5.93
N TRP A 209 25.39 -5.18 5.48
CA TRP A 209 26.42 -4.17 5.27
C TRP A 209 27.01 -3.79 6.63
N LYS A 210 28.33 -3.93 6.75
CA LYS A 210 29.06 -3.46 7.94
C LYS A 210 29.36 -1.98 7.82
#